data_9c2309a2a0bc4f26250460052fa73826
#
_entry.id   9c2309a2a0bc4f26250460052fa73826
#
_cell.length_a   1.000
_cell.length_b   1.000
_cell.length_c   1.000
_cell.angle_alpha   90.00
_cell.angle_beta   90.00
_cell.angle_gamma   90.00
#
_symmetry.space_group_name_H-M   'P 1'
#
loop_
_entity.id
_entity.type
_entity.pdbx_description
1 polymer ?
#
loop_
_entity_poly.entity_id
_entity_poly.type
_entity_poly.pdbx_seq_one_letter_code
_entity_poly.pdbx_strand_id
1 'polypeptide(L)'
;MRLQGKTALVTAAGQGIGYASALAMAAEGAQVWATDVNEALLARYAGVAKVTALRLDVLDKQAVGAVVASLPPIDVLFNCAGVVHNGPILQASDDDLMFAFALNVRAQFWTIQAVLPGMLAKGRGSIINMASVCSSIKGLPSRCVYGTTKAAVLGLTKSVAADYVTQGVRCNAVCPSTVDTPSLAERINANADPVAARQAFIARQPMGRLAQPEEIAPLIVFLASDESQFVTGQAYAADGGITI
;
A
#
# COMPACT_ATOMS: atom_id res chain seq x y z
N MET A 1 -19.25 10.94 -7.45
CA MET A 1 -18.57 10.06 -6.45
C MET A 1 -18.17 8.76 -7.15
N ARG A 2 -16.87 8.59 -7.35
CA ARG A 2 -16.26 7.49 -8.16
C ARG A 2 -16.36 6.12 -7.48
N LEU A 3 -16.58 6.09 -6.16
CA LEU A 3 -16.62 4.87 -5.33
C LEU A 3 -17.97 4.69 -4.61
N GLN A 4 -19.02 5.33 -5.08
CA GLN A 4 -20.34 5.24 -4.45
C GLN A 4 -20.81 3.79 -4.35
N GLY A 5 -21.19 3.36 -3.15
CA GLY A 5 -21.69 2.01 -2.88
C GLY A 5 -20.63 0.90 -2.85
N LYS A 6 -19.32 1.25 -2.94
CA LYS A 6 -18.22 0.29 -2.79
C LYS A 6 -17.80 0.17 -1.33
N THR A 7 -17.38 -1.02 -0.95
CA THR A 7 -16.75 -1.33 0.36
C THR A 7 -15.26 -1.50 0.17
N ALA A 8 -14.46 -0.69 0.86
CA ALA A 8 -13.00 -0.70 0.78
C ALA A 8 -12.36 -1.13 2.10
N LEU A 9 -11.34 -1.98 2.02
CA LEU A 9 -10.44 -2.33 3.12
C LEU A 9 -9.06 -1.74 2.85
N VAL A 10 -8.53 -0.97 3.81
CA VAL A 10 -7.22 -0.32 3.72
C VAL A 10 -6.36 -0.76 4.90
N THR A 11 -5.19 -1.34 4.63
CA THR A 11 -4.22 -1.73 5.68
C THR A 11 -3.20 -0.62 5.94
N ALA A 12 -2.64 -0.53 7.16
CA ALA A 12 -1.76 0.54 7.61
C ALA A 12 -2.35 1.94 7.31
N ALA A 13 -3.62 2.09 7.63
CA ALA A 13 -4.39 3.30 7.35
C ALA A 13 -4.25 4.38 8.43
N GLY A 14 -3.51 4.15 9.51
CA GLY A 14 -3.37 5.09 10.61
C GLY A 14 -2.59 6.36 10.25
N GLN A 15 -1.74 6.34 9.20
CA GLN A 15 -0.91 7.47 8.80
C GLN A 15 -0.49 7.41 7.33
N GLY A 16 0.16 8.48 6.85
CA GLY A 16 0.79 8.57 5.53
C GLY A 16 -0.16 8.22 4.37
N ILE A 17 0.32 7.43 3.41
CA ILE A 17 -0.42 7.11 2.19
C ILE A 17 -1.72 6.34 2.51
N GLY A 18 -1.68 5.41 3.47
CA GLY A 18 -2.87 4.65 3.86
C GLY A 18 -3.97 5.55 4.40
N TYR A 19 -3.63 6.50 5.27
CA TYR A 19 -4.57 7.47 5.84
C TYR A 19 -5.16 8.39 4.76
N ALA A 20 -4.32 9.01 3.94
CA ALA A 20 -4.77 9.88 2.86
C ALA A 20 -5.67 9.14 1.86
N SER A 21 -5.34 7.90 1.53
CA SER A 21 -6.14 7.08 0.61
C SER A 21 -7.49 6.68 1.21
N ALA A 22 -7.54 6.33 2.50
CA ALA A 22 -8.79 6.00 3.17
C ALA A 22 -9.74 7.21 3.18
N LEU A 23 -9.24 8.41 3.48
CA LEU A 23 -10.02 9.64 3.41
C LEU A 23 -10.49 9.95 1.99
N ALA A 24 -9.61 9.82 1.00
CA ALA A 24 -9.96 10.06 -0.40
C ALA A 24 -11.03 9.07 -0.91
N MET A 25 -10.93 7.78 -0.55
CA MET A 25 -11.95 6.79 -0.89
C MET A 25 -13.30 7.10 -0.24
N ALA A 26 -13.32 7.52 1.03
CA ALA A 26 -14.54 7.89 1.74
C ALA A 26 -15.19 9.15 1.12
N ALA A 27 -14.41 10.16 0.76
CA ALA A 27 -14.86 11.37 0.08
C ALA A 27 -15.49 11.04 -1.29
N GLU A 28 -15.01 9.99 -1.96
CA GLU A 28 -15.55 9.48 -3.22
C GLU A 28 -16.73 8.49 -3.04
N GLY A 29 -17.20 8.34 -1.81
CA GLY A 29 -18.45 7.62 -1.53
C GLY A 29 -18.31 6.19 -1.06
N ALA A 30 -17.10 5.65 -0.93
CA ALA A 30 -16.88 4.32 -0.39
C ALA A 30 -17.20 4.23 1.12
N GLN A 31 -17.70 3.08 1.57
CA GLN A 31 -17.61 2.69 2.96
C GLN A 31 -16.20 2.09 3.18
N VAL A 32 -15.40 2.75 4.01
CA VAL A 32 -13.99 2.39 4.21
C VAL A 32 -13.78 1.73 5.58
N TRP A 33 -13.14 0.59 5.57
CA TRP A 33 -12.61 -0.09 6.75
C TRP A 33 -11.11 0.21 6.82
N ALA A 34 -10.76 1.17 7.67
CA ALA A 34 -9.38 1.63 7.86
C ALA A 34 -8.73 0.82 8.98
N THR A 35 -7.68 0.06 8.65
CA THR A 35 -7.03 -0.83 9.65
C THR A 35 -5.58 -0.45 9.89
N ASP A 36 -5.15 -0.57 11.14
CA ASP A 36 -3.76 -0.38 11.55
C ASP A 36 -3.48 -1.22 12.81
N VAL A 37 -2.24 -1.58 13.05
CA VAL A 37 -1.82 -2.23 14.30
C VAL A 37 -1.83 -1.24 15.48
N ASN A 38 -1.62 0.05 15.20
CA ASN A 38 -1.58 1.12 16.19
C ASN A 38 -2.96 1.79 16.36
N GLU A 39 -3.66 1.43 17.42
CA GLU A 39 -4.98 1.97 17.75
C GLU A 39 -4.98 3.48 17.98
N ALA A 40 -3.89 4.04 18.52
CA ALA A 40 -3.80 5.48 18.77
C ALA A 40 -3.87 6.29 17.45
N LEU A 41 -3.30 5.76 16.38
CA LEU A 41 -3.39 6.39 15.06
C LEU A 41 -4.79 6.30 14.46
N LEU A 42 -5.54 5.25 14.78
CA LEU A 42 -6.91 5.03 14.32
C LEU A 42 -7.91 6.00 14.95
N ALA A 43 -7.61 6.55 16.13
CA ALA A 43 -8.46 7.57 16.79
C ALA A 43 -8.69 8.81 15.91
N ARG A 44 -7.82 9.08 14.93
CA ARG A 44 -7.94 10.18 13.95
C ARG A 44 -9.19 10.07 13.07
N TYR A 45 -9.79 8.90 12.98
CA TYR A 45 -11.02 8.68 12.22
C TYR A 45 -12.30 8.97 13.00
N ALA A 46 -12.20 9.37 14.29
CA ALA A 46 -13.36 9.72 15.09
C ALA A 46 -14.17 10.84 14.41
N GLY A 47 -15.44 10.56 14.13
CA GLY A 47 -16.35 11.50 13.44
C GLY A 47 -16.16 11.61 11.92
N VAL A 48 -15.24 10.88 11.32
CA VAL A 48 -15.07 10.85 9.85
C VAL A 48 -16.16 9.99 9.24
N ALA A 49 -17.03 10.62 8.45
CA ALA A 49 -18.13 9.91 7.79
C ALA A 49 -17.61 8.80 6.85
N LYS A 50 -18.34 7.67 6.83
CA LYS A 50 -18.05 6.51 5.98
C LYS A 50 -16.72 5.80 6.26
N VAL A 51 -16.02 6.12 7.34
CA VAL A 51 -14.82 5.41 7.76
C VAL A 51 -15.08 4.71 9.09
N THR A 52 -14.82 3.42 9.12
CA THR A 52 -14.79 2.60 10.34
C THR A 52 -13.36 2.16 10.58
N ALA A 53 -12.81 2.53 11.72
CA ALA A 53 -11.46 2.16 12.10
C ALA A 53 -11.46 0.85 12.91
N LEU A 54 -10.54 -0.06 12.58
CA LEU A 54 -10.38 -1.35 13.26
C LEU A 54 -8.90 -1.67 13.47
N ARG A 55 -8.57 -2.19 14.65
CA ARG A 55 -7.23 -2.72 14.87
C ARG A 55 -7.02 -3.99 14.06
N LEU A 56 -5.89 -4.07 13.33
CA LEU A 56 -5.48 -5.26 12.60
C LEU A 56 -3.95 -5.33 12.55
N ASP A 57 -3.39 -6.43 13.05
CA ASP A 57 -2.02 -6.82 12.76
C ASP A 57 -2.04 -7.72 11.51
N VAL A 58 -1.49 -7.22 10.42
CA VAL A 58 -1.42 -7.97 9.15
C VAL A 58 -0.39 -9.12 9.18
N LEU A 59 0.42 -9.21 10.23
CA LEU A 59 1.32 -10.34 10.48
C LEU A 59 0.63 -11.51 11.19
N ASP A 60 -0.60 -11.30 11.67
CA ASP A 60 -1.44 -12.36 12.22
C ASP A 60 -2.46 -12.83 11.17
N LYS A 61 -2.20 -13.99 10.55
CA LYS A 61 -3.09 -14.56 9.53
C LYS A 61 -4.50 -14.85 10.05
N GLN A 62 -4.63 -15.26 11.31
CA GLN A 62 -5.94 -15.55 11.90
C GLN A 62 -6.73 -14.27 12.12
N ALA A 63 -6.08 -13.22 12.63
CA ALA A 63 -6.69 -11.90 12.76
C ALA A 63 -7.14 -11.33 11.41
N VAL A 64 -6.33 -11.46 10.36
CA VAL A 64 -6.71 -11.06 8.99
C VAL A 64 -7.98 -11.78 8.54
N GLY A 65 -8.03 -13.10 8.69
CA GLY A 65 -9.21 -13.90 8.34
C GLY A 65 -10.45 -13.51 9.14
N ALA A 66 -10.32 -13.35 10.45
CA ALA A 66 -11.42 -12.99 11.35
C ALA A 66 -11.97 -11.59 11.03
N VAL A 67 -11.11 -10.60 10.83
CA VAL A 67 -11.54 -9.25 10.45
C VAL A 67 -12.28 -9.28 9.13
N VAL A 68 -11.72 -9.86 8.07
CA VAL A 68 -12.39 -9.91 6.76
C VAL A 68 -13.73 -10.63 6.83
N ALA A 69 -13.83 -11.74 7.57
CA ALA A 69 -15.09 -12.48 7.76
C ALA A 69 -16.17 -11.69 8.50
N SER A 70 -15.78 -10.72 9.34
CA SER A 70 -16.72 -9.85 10.06
C SER A 70 -17.23 -8.66 9.24
N LEU A 71 -16.65 -8.42 8.06
CA LEU A 71 -16.98 -7.28 7.20
C LEU A 71 -17.97 -7.66 6.10
N PRO A 72 -18.72 -6.68 5.56
CA PRO A 72 -19.42 -6.88 4.30
C PRO A 72 -18.42 -7.29 3.19
N PRO A 73 -18.89 -8.00 2.15
CA PRO A 73 -18.00 -8.39 1.05
C PRO A 73 -17.26 -7.19 0.46
N ILE A 74 -15.93 -7.26 0.44
CA ILE A 74 -15.01 -6.19 0.03
C ILE A 74 -15.02 -6.04 -1.50
N ASP A 75 -15.18 -4.82 -2.00
CA ASP A 75 -15.04 -4.48 -3.42
C ASP A 75 -13.63 -3.98 -3.77
N VAL A 76 -12.98 -3.34 -2.81
CA VAL A 76 -11.63 -2.75 -2.97
C VAL A 76 -10.74 -3.15 -1.81
N LEU A 77 -9.57 -3.72 -2.11
CA LEU A 77 -8.50 -3.94 -1.14
C LEU A 77 -7.32 -3.04 -1.46
N PHE A 78 -6.90 -2.20 -0.52
CA PHE A 78 -5.64 -1.47 -0.61
C PHE A 78 -4.65 -1.99 0.43
N ASN A 79 -3.67 -2.75 -0.03
CA ASN A 79 -2.56 -3.26 0.75
C ASN A 79 -1.47 -2.19 0.88
N CYS A 80 -1.51 -1.40 1.96
CA CYS A 80 -0.56 -0.32 2.20
C CYS A 80 0.50 -0.67 3.26
N ALA A 81 0.29 -1.70 4.07
CA ALA A 81 1.24 -2.10 5.11
C ALA A 81 2.61 -2.47 4.54
N GLY A 82 3.67 -2.02 5.21
CA GLY A 82 5.03 -2.33 4.80
C GLY A 82 6.09 -1.58 5.58
N VAL A 83 7.33 -2.04 5.45
CA VAL A 83 8.52 -1.46 6.08
C VAL A 83 9.61 -1.23 5.06
N VAL A 84 10.42 -0.19 5.27
CA VAL A 84 11.60 0.11 4.46
C VAL A 84 12.86 -0.28 5.25
N HIS A 85 13.48 -1.39 4.89
CA HIS A 85 14.80 -1.74 5.39
C HIS A 85 15.87 -0.88 4.68
N ASN A 86 16.86 -0.42 5.44
CA ASN A 86 17.97 0.40 4.95
C ASN A 86 19.29 -0.32 5.16
N GLY A 87 19.97 -0.68 4.10
CA GLY A 87 21.27 -1.34 4.13
C GLY A 87 21.63 -2.01 2.80
N PRO A 88 22.93 -2.06 2.45
CA PRO A 88 23.44 -2.90 1.37
C PRO A 88 23.39 -4.39 1.80
N ILE A 89 23.57 -5.30 0.84
CA ILE A 89 23.43 -6.76 1.07
C ILE A 89 24.36 -7.30 2.19
N LEU A 90 25.57 -6.81 2.28
CA LEU A 90 26.53 -7.28 3.30
C LEU A 90 26.22 -6.84 4.73
N GLN A 91 25.26 -5.91 4.91
CA GLN A 91 24.81 -5.41 6.22
C GLN A 91 23.42 -5.92 6.59
N ALA A 92 22.75 -6.62 5.69
CA ALA A 92 21.43 -7.18 5.94
C ALA A 92 21.57 -8.57 6.59
N SER A 93 20.79 -8.80 7.64
CA SER A 93 20.64 -10.11 8.26
C SER A 93 19.52 -10.92 7.63
N ASP A 94 19.49 -12.23 7.91
CA ASP A 94 18.35 -13.08 7.54
C ASP A 94 17.06 -12.61 8.23
N ASP A 95 17.15 -12.14 9.48
CA ASP A 95 15.99 -11.62 10.22
C ASP A 95 15.42 -10.37 9.56
N ASP A 96 16.27 -9.44 9.06
CA ASP A 96 15.82 -8.28 8.29
C ASP A 96 15.08 -8.69 7.03
N LEU A 97 15.63 -9.67 6.30
CA LEU A 97 15.02 -10.20 5.09
C LEU A 97 13.67 -10.86 5.40
N MET A 98 13.64 -11.74 6.39
CA MET A 98 12.43 -12.49 6.76
C MET A 98 11.33 -11.59 7.29
N PHE A 99 11.66 -10.61 8.14
CA PHE A 99 10.69 -9.64 8.66
C PHE A 99 10.13 -8.75 7.54
N ALA A 100 11.02 -8.20 6.69
CA ALA A 100 10.59 -7.38 5.57
C ALA A 100 9.74 -8.20 4.58
N PHE A 101 10.08 -9.45 4.32
CA PHE A 101 9.29 -10.34 3.47
C PHE A 101 7.93 -10.66 4.09
N ALA A 102 7.90 -10.91 5.40
CA ALA A 102 6.66 -11.16 6.13
C ALA A 102 5.70 -9.96 6.02
N LEU A 103 6.18 -8.74 6.27
CA LEU A 103 5.33 -7.56 6.29
C LEU A 103 5.02 -7.03 4.89
N ASN A 104 6.01 -6.97 3.97
CA ASN A 104 5.80 -6.37 2.66
C ASN A 104 5.12 -7.30 1.66
N VAL A 105 5.29 -8.62 1.80
CA VAL A 105 4.83 -9.60 0.81
C VAL A 105 3.78 -10.53 1.38
N ARG A 106 4.12 -11.29 2.44
CA ARG A 106 3.25 -12.32 3.00
C ARG A 106 1.96 -11.74 3.58
N ALA A 107 2.02 -10.56 4.21
CA ALA A 107 0.84 -9.86 4.69
C ALA A 107 -0.13 -9.53 3.55
N GLN A 108 0.37 -9.00 2.42
CA GLN A 108 -0.46 -8.74 1.23
C GLN A 108 -1.04 -10.04 0.63
N PHE A 109 -0.25 -11.11 0.62
CA PHE A 109 -0.73 -12.41 0.16
C PHE A 109 -1.90 -12.92 1.02
N TRP A 110 -1.84 -12.79 2.34
CA TRP A 110 -2.91 -13.22 3.26
C TRP A 110 -4.17 -12.37 3.15
N THR A 111 -4.03 -11.05 3.06
CA THR A 111 -5.18 -10.15 2.88
C THR A 111 -5.88 -10.41 1.55
N ILE A 112 -5.13 -10.66 0.47
CA ILE A 112 -5.68 -11.04 -0.83
C ILE A 112 -6.44 -12.38 -0.71
N GLN A 113 -5.83 -13.40 -0.10
CA GLN A 113 -6.51 -14.70 0.12
C GLN A 113 -7.82 -14.54 0.90
N ALA A 114 -7.86 -13.64 1.86
CA ALA A 114 -9.04 -13.45 2.70
C ALA A 114 -10.19 -12.75 1.96
N VAL A 115 -9.91 -11.72 1.13
CA VAL A 115 -10.98 -10.96 0.44
C VAL A 115 -11.42 -11.60 -0.88
N LEU A 116 -10.54 -12.36 -1.52
CA LEU A 116 -10.74 -12.88 -2.87
C LEU A 116 -12.00 -13.74 -3.04
N PRO A 117 -12.36 -14.67 -2.12
CA PRO A 117 -13.61 -15.44 -2.25
C PRO A 117 -14.86 -14.55 -2.37
N GLY A 118 -14.93 -13.46 -1.61
CA GLY A 118 -16.04 -12.52 -1.68
C GLY A 118 -16.07 -11.73 -2.99
N MET A 119 -14.91 -11.35 -3.52
CA MET A 119 -14.79 -10.68 -4.83
C MET A 119 -15.21 -11.61 -5.97
N LEU A 120 -14.79 -12.89 -5.93
CA LEU A 120 -15.17 -13.90 -6.92
C LEU A 120 -16.66 -14.19 -6.90
N ALA A 121 -17.27 -14.31 -5.73
CA ALA A 121 -18.71 -14.50 -5.58
C ALA A 121 -19.54 -13.32 -6.17
N LYS A 122 -18.98 -12.09 -6.14
CA LYS A 122 -19.57 -10.90 -6.76
C LYS A 122 -19.26 -10.78 -8.26
N GLY A 123 -18.31 -11.54 -8.80
CA GLY A 123 -17.78 -11.39 -10.16
C GLY A 123 -17.07 -10.04 -10.39
N ARG A 124 -16.60 -9.38 -9.34
CA ARG A 124 -15.89 -8.09 -9.42
C ARG A 124 -15.03 -7.83 -8.19
N GLY A 125 -13.90 -7.14 -8.39
CA GLY A 125 -13.03 -6.69 -7.31
C GLY A 125 -11.86 -5.87 -7.82
N SER A 126 -11.32 -5.01 -6.97
CA SER A 126 -10.08 -4.28 -7.25
C SER A 126 -9.09 -4.43 -6.10
N ILE A 127 -7.94 -5.01 -6.38
CA ILE A 127 -6.83 -5.17 -5.45
C ILE A 127 -5.72 -4.19 -5.86
N ILE A 128 -5.25 -3.41 -4.91
CA ILE A 128 -4.20 -2.42 -5.11
C ILE A 128 -3.10 -2.73 -4.11
N ASN A 129 -1.91 -3.03 -4.61
CA ASN A 129 -0.76 -3.38 -3.79
C ASN A 129 0.24 -2.23 -3.72
N MET A 130 0.69 -1.88 -2.53
CA MET A 130 1.76 -0.90 -2.34
C MET A 130 3.12 -1.55 -2.64
N ALA A 131 3.62 -1.29 -3.84
CA ALA A 131 4.99 -1.60 -4.23
C ALA A 131 5.92 -0.38 -4.02
N SER A 132 6.84 -0.14 -4.92
CA SER A 132 7.75 1.02 -4.95
C SER A 132 8.45 1.07 -6.30
N VAL A 133 8.94 2.25 -6.69
CA VAL A 133 9.93 2.33 -7.78
C VAL A 133 11.20 1.56 -7.44
N CYS A 134 11.57 1.52 -6.15
CA CYS A 134 12.65 0.65 -5.65
C CYS A 134 12.18 -0.80 -5.63
N SER A 135 12.29 -1.46 -6.78
CA SER A 135 11.81 -2.83 -7.05
C SER A 135 12.51 -3.37 -8.29
N SER A 136 11.81 -4.16 -9.11
CA SER A 136 12.28 -4.51 -10.46
C SER A 136 12.22 -3.32 -11.45
N ILE A 137 11.68 -2.17 -11.05
CA ILE A 137 11.64 -0.96 -11.88
C ILE A 137 13.00 -0.24 -11.81
N LYS A 138 13.51 0.00 -10.58
CA LYS A 138 14.78 0.70 -10.36
C LYS A 138 15.49 0.20 -9.10
N GLY A 139 16.79 -0.10 -9.22
CA GLY A 139 17.64 -0.31 -8.05
C GLY A 139 18.00 1.01 -7.38
N LEU A 140 17.96 1.05 -6.05
CA LEU A 140 18.43 2.19 -5.26
C LEU A 140 19.50 1.73 -4.26
N PRO A 141 20.56 2.54 -4.03
CA PRO A 141 21.59 2.21 -3.04
C PRO A 141 20.98 1.98 -1.64
N SER A 142 21.56 1.06 -0.89
CA SER A 142 21.17 0.74 0.49
C SER A 142 19.68 0.34 0.62
N ARG A 143 19.16 -0.40 -0.36
CA ARG A 143 17.76 -0.87 -0.39
C ARG A 143 17.64 -2.34 -0.82
N CYS A 144 18.67 -3.16 -0.56
CA CYS A 144 18.71 -4.53 -1.06
C CYS A 144 17.47 -5.33 -0.61
N VAL A 145 17.23 -5.48 0.68
CA VAL A 145 16.08 -6.22 1.23
C VAL A 145 14.75 -5.57 0.78
N TYR A 146 14.65 -4.24 0.92
CA TYR A 146 13.43 -3.52 0.55
C TYR A 146 13.09 -3.70 -0.93
N GLY A 147 14.05 -3.44 -1.83
CA GLY A 147 13.86 -3.58 -3.27
C GLY A 147 13.46 -5.00 -3.67
N THR A 148 14.09 -6.01 -3.06
CA THR A 148 13.75 -7.42 -3.26
C THR A 148 12.30 -7.70 -2.90
N THR A 149 11.84 -7.26 -1.72
CA THR A 149 10.43 -7.47 -1.30
C THR A 149 9.44 -6.74 -2.20
N LYS A 150 9.76 -5.51 -2.64
CA LYS A 150 8.88 -4.74 -3.53
C LYS A 150 8.85 -5.27 -4.96
N ALA A 151 9.93 -5.91 -5.43
CA ALA A 151 9.90 -6.67 -6.68
C ALA A 151 9.00 -7.92 -6.55
N ALA A 152 9.03 -8.62 -5.43
CA ALA A 152 8.12 -9.73 -5.16
C ALA A 152 6.65 -9.30 -5.16
N VAL A 153 6.31 -8.11 -4.65
CA VAL A 153 4.96 -7.54 -4.73
C VAL A 153 4.51 -7.35 -6.17
N LEU A 154 5.40 -6.93 -7.08
CA LEU A 154 5.06 -6.82 -8.51
C LEU A 154 4.77 -8.18 -9.13
N GLY A 155 5.54 -9.21 -8.75
CA GLY A 155 5.29 -10.60 -9.15
C GLY A 155 3.92 -11.09 -8.65
N LEU A 156 3.63 -10.91 -7.36
CA LEU A 156 2.34 -11.24 -6.75
C LEU A 156 1.17 -10.54 -7.48
N THR A 157 1.31 -9.24 -7.76
CA THR A 157 0.30 -8.44 -8.47
C THR A 157 -0.04 -9.03 -9.83
N LYS A 158 0.97 -9.37 -10.62
CA LYS A 158 0.78 -9.96 -11.96
C LYS A 158 0.15 -11.34 -11.89
N SER A 159 0.58 -12.19 -10.95
CA SER A 159 0.05 -13.53 -10.78
C SER A 159 -1.43 -13.51 -10.41
N VAL A 160 -1.81 -12.70 -9.41
CA VAL A 160 -3.23 -12.54 -9.02
C VAL A 160 -4.06 -11.98 -10.17
N ALA A 161 -3.54 -11.01 -10.92
CA ALA A 161 -4.24 -10.47 -12.08
C ALA A 161 -4.47 -11.55 -13.15
N ALA A 162 -3.43 -12.33 -13.49
CA ALA A 162 -3.52 -13.38 -14.51
C ALA A 162 -4.52 -14.48 -14.12
N ASP A 163 -4.53 -14.89 -12.84
CA ASP A 163 -5.37 -15.98 -12.36
C ASP A 163 -6.87 -15.61 -12.35
N TYR A 164 -7.21 -14.33 -12.09
CA TYR A 164 -8.59 -13.92 -11.76
C TYR A 164 -9.20 -12.87 -12.68
N VAL A 165 -8.50 -12.41 -13.74
CA VAL A 165 -9.04 -11.40 -14.67
C VAL A 165 -10.32 -11.85 -15.36
N THR A 166 -10.43 -13.12 -15.74
CA THR A 166 -11.63 -13.67 -16.39
C THR A 166 -12.83 -13.79 -15.44
N GLN A 167 -12.59 -13.65 -14.14
CA GLN A 167 -13.60 -13.69 -13.09
C GLN A 167 -13.93 -12.30 -12.55
N GLY A 168 -13.49 -11.24 -13.24
CA GLY A 168 -13.82 -9.85 -12.94
C GLY A 168 -12.98 -9.20 -11.82
N VAL A 169 -11.91 -9.86 -11.36
CA VAL A 169 -11.02 -9.29 -10.35
C VAL A 169 -9.79 -8.68 -11.02
N ARG A 170 -9.50 -7.42 -10.69
CA ARG A 170 -8.31 -6.68 -11.11
C ARG A 170 -7.30 -6.60 -9.97
N CYS A 171 -6.02 -6.68 -10.30
CA CYS A 171 -4.95 -6.50 -9.33
C CYS A 171 -3.86 -5.62 -9.94
N ASN A 172 -3.55 -4.49 -9.29
CA ASN A 172 -2.54 -3.53 -9.75
C ASN A 172 -1.62 -3.11 -8.60
N ALA A 173 -0.46 -2.60 -8.94
CA ALA A 173 0.50 -2.06 -7.98
C ALA A 173 0.69 -0.56 -8.17
N VAL A 174 0.80 0.18 -7.05
CA VAL A 174 1.25 1.57 -7.03
C VAL A 174 2.71 1.59 -6.57
N CYS A 175 3.54 2.30 -7.30
CA CYS A 175 4.98 2.37 -7.13
C CYS A 175 5.43 3.82 -6.87
N PRO A 176 5.27 4.34 -5.65
CA PRO A 176 5.76 5.67 -5.33
C PRO A 176 7.28 5.73 -5.28
N SER A 177 7.82 6.93 -5.46
CA SER A 177 9.16 7.29 -5.02
C SER A 177 9.16 7.69 -3.54
N THR A 178 9.85 8.77 -3.16
CA THR A 178 9.89 9.22 -1.77
C THR A 178 8.70 10.13 -1.48
N VAL A 179 7.85 9.69 -0.54
CA VAL A 179 6.66 10.40 -0.07
C VAL A 179 6.91 10.91 1.35
N ASP A 180 6.58 12.16 1.63
CA ASP A 180 6.74 12.82 2.93
C ASP A 180 5.70 12.29 3.93
N THR A 181 6.06 11.24 4.62
CA THR A 181 5.21 10.52 5.56
C THR A 181 5.83 10.52 6.96
N PRO A 182 5.06 10.29 8.03
CA PRO A 182 5.60 10.12 9.37
C PRO A 182 6.73 9.07 9.44
N SER A 183 6.56 7.93 8.75
CA SER A 183 7.60 6.90 8.67
C SER A 183 8.90 7.39 7.97
N LEU A 184 8.79 8.29 6.98
CA LEU A 184 9.98 8.92 6.41
C LEU A 184 10.62 9.89 7.42
N ALA A 185 9.82 10.69 8.11
CA ALA A 185 10.30 11.63 9.12
C ALA A 185 11.07 10.90 10.25
N GLU A 186 10.56 9.77 10.74
CA GLU A 186 11.27 8.91 11.71
C GLU A 186 12.64 8.46 11.18
N ARG A 187 12.70 7.99 9.93
CA ARG A 187 13.96 7.56 9.30
C ARG A 187 14.93 8.71 9.07
N ILE A 188 14.43 9.90 8.75
CA ILE A 188 15.26 11.12 8.63
C ILE A 188 15.84 11.49 9.99
N ASN A 189 15.00 11.53 11.03
CA ASN A 189 15.37 11.91 12.39
C ASN A 189 16.32 10.90 13.06
N ALA A 190 16.37 9.66 12.60
CA ALA A 190 17.33 8.66 13.06
C ALA A 190 18.77 8.86 12.52
N ASN A 191 18.98 9.81 11.59
CA ASN A 191 20.32 10.14 11.11
C ASN A 191 21.03 11.14 12.03
N ALA A 192 22.36 11.13 12.02
CA ALA A 192 23.18 12.07 12.79
C ALA A 192 22.93 13.55 12.38
N ASP A 193 22.62 13.80 11.11
CA ASP A 193 22.20 15.09 10.57
C ASP A 193 20.86 14.94 9.82
N PRO A 194 19.73 15.17 10.48
CA PRO A 194 18.41 15.08 9.85
C PRO A 194 18.20 16.07 8.71
N VAL A 195 18.83 17.26 8.77
CA VAL A 195 18.69 18.28 7.72
C VAL A 195 19.37 17.81 6.44
N ALA A 196 20.62 17.37 6.53
CA ALA A 196 21.35 16.81 5.40
C ALA A 196 20.66 15.55 4.86
N ALA A 197 20.15 14.68 5.74
CA ALA A 197 19.40 13.50 5.32
C ALA A 197 18.13 13.86 4.53
N ARG A 198 17.35 14.86 4.98
CA ARG A 198 16.16 15.34 4.25
C ARG A 198 16.54 15.90 2.86
N GLN A 199 17.60 16.72 2.80
CA GLN A 199 18.09 17.26 1.53
C GLN A 199 18.53 16.14 0.56
N ALA A 200 19.18 15.11 1.06
CA ALA A 200 19.58 13.96 0.25
C ALA A 200 18.37 13.18 -0.30
N PHE A 201 17.24 13.10 0.43
CA PHE A 201 16.00 12.51 -0.09
C PHE A 201 15.38 13.38 -1.18
N ILE A 202 15.36 14.71 -0.99
CA ILE A 202 14.85 15.68 -1.98
C ILE A 202 15.70 15.65 -3.26
N ALA A 203 17.02 15.66 -3.13
CA ALA A 203 17.95 15.67 -4.25
C ALA A 203 17.82 14.46 -5.20
N ARG A 204 17.24 13.35 -4.71
CA ARG A 204 16.96 12.17 -5.55
C ARG A 204 15.72 12.33 -6.42
N GLN A 205 14.90 13.35 -6.16
CA GLN A 205 13.64 13.56 -6.89
C GLN A 205 13.85 14.58 -8.00
N PRO A 206 13.69 14.23 -9.29
CA PRO A 206 13.86 15.19 -10.39
C PRO A 206 12.92 16.39 -10.28
N MET A 207 11.73 16.23 -9.70
CA MET A 207 10.81 17.36 -9.41
C MET A 207 11.30 18.28 -8.28
N GLY A 208 12.45 18.02 -7.62
CA GLY A 208 13.04 18.87 -6.60
C GLY A 208 12.32 18.91 -5.26
N ARG A 209 11.39 17.98 -5.01
CA ARG A 209 10.62 17.87 -3.76
C ARG A 209 10.19 16.45 -3.46
N LEU A 210 9.78 16.21 -2.22
CA LEU A 210 9.08 14.99 -1.84
C LEU A 210 7.61 15.07 -2.28
N ALA A 211 7.02 13.93 -2.63
CA ALA A 211 5.58 13.85 -2.83
C ALA A 211 4.84 13.93 -1.49
N GLN A 212 3.60 14.41 -1.51
CA GLN A 212 2.70 14.31 -0.36
C GLN A 212 1.82 13.05 -0.48
N PRO A 213 1.35 12.45 0.63
CA PRO A 213 0.44 11.31 0.59
C PRO A 213 -0.82 11.56 -0.26
N GLU A 214 -1.33 12.78 -0.23
CA GLU A 214 -2.49 13.25 -0.98
C GLU A 214 -2.27 13.27 -2.50
N GLU A 215 -1.01 13.27 -2.95
CA GLU A 215 -0.67 13.20 -4.38
C GLU A 215 -0.65 11.73 -4.88
N ILE A 216 -0.57 10.76 -3.98
CA ILE A 216 -0.64 9.33 -4.30
C ILE A 216 -2.10 8.83 -4.27
N ALA A 217 -2.90 9.35 -3.32
CA ALA A 217 -4.27 8.92 -3.11
C ALA A 217 -5.17 8.97 -4.37
N PRO A 218 -5.10 9.98 -5.27
CA PRO A 218 -5.90 10.03 -6.49
C PRO A 218 -5.68 8.84 -7.43
N LEU A 219 -4.44 8.35 -7.54
CA LEU A 219 -4.12 7.16 -8.34
C LEU A 219 -4.76 5.91 -7.72
N ILE A 220 -4.75 5.81 -6.39
CA ILE A 220 -5.36 4.69 -5.67
C ILE A 220 -6.88 4.72 -5.85
N VAL A 221 -7.52 5.89 -5.77
CA VAL A 221 -8.96 6.06 -6.06
C VAL A 221 -9.28 5.68 -7.50
N PHE A 222 -8.46 6.09 -8.48
CA PHE A 222 -8.63 5.67 -9.88
C PHE A 222 -8.60 4.16 -10.02
N LEU A 223 -7.62 3.49 -9.45
CA LEU A 223 -7.50 2.03 -9.51
C LEU A 223 -8.63 1.30 -8.77
N ALA A 224 -9.17 1.90 -7.72
CA ALA A 224 -10.32 1.39 -6.98
C ALA A 224 -11.65 1.55 -7.74
N SER A 225 -11.74 2.51 -8.64
CA SER A 225 -12.97 2.90 -9.35
C SER A 225 -13.23 2.07 -10.61
N ASP A 226 -14.41 2.24 -11.18
CA ASP A 226 -14.80 1.61 -12.45
C ASP A 226 -14.19 2.32 -13.67
N GLU A 227 -13.51 3.45 -13.47
CA GLU A 227 -12.73 4.13 -14.54
C GLU A 227 -11.52 3.30 -14.98
N SER A 228 -11.05 2.38 -14.13
CA SER A 228 -9.90 1.51 -14.40
C SER A 228 -10.29 0.07 -14.77
N GLN A 229 -11.49 -0.17 -15.32
CA GLN A 229 -11.98 -1.53 -15.63
C GLN A 229 -11.09 -2.29 -16.62
N PHE A 230 -10.40 -1.59 -17.53
CA PHE A 230 -9.47 -2.22 -18.50
C PHE A 230 -8.01 -2.21 -18.03
N VAL A 231 -7.79 -2.04 -16.71
CA VAL A 231 -6.47 -1.89 -16.10
C VAL A 231 -6.25 -2.99 -15.08
N THR A 232 -5.36 -3.95 -15.38
CA THR A 232 -4.98 -5.03 -14.46
C THR A 232 -3.56 -5.51 -14.73
N GLY A 233 -2.89 -6.07 -13.72
CA GLY A 233 -1.52 -6.59 -13.79
C GLY A 233 -0.43 -5.51 -13.93
N GLN A 234 -0.76 -4.23 -13.75
CA GLN A 234 0.16 -3.12 -14.02
C GLN A 234 0.81 -2.58 -12.76
N ALA A 235 2.01 -2.00 -12.96
CA ALA A 235 2.78 -1.27 -11.96
C ALA A 235 2.78 0.22 -12.35
N TYR A 236 2.12 1.05 -11.54
CA TYR A 236 1.99 2.49 -11.81
C TYR A 236 2.98 3.29 -10.98
N ALA A 237 3.97 3.87 -11.64
CA ALA A 237 4.89 4.80 -11.01
C ALA A 237 4.21 6.15 -10.73
N ALA A 238 4.30 6.61 -9.48
CA ALA A 238 3.94 7.95 -9.05
C ALA A 238 5.18 8.54 -8.35
N ASP A 239 6.15 9.00 -9.14
CA ASP A 239 7.55 9.00 -8.73
C ASP A 239 8.33 10.30 -8.95
N GLY A 240 7.66 11.35 -9.44
CA GLY A 240 8.32 12.64 -9.68
C GLY A 240 9.45 12.57 -10.71
N GLY A 241 9.43 11.57 -11.60
CA GLY A 241 10.39 11.39 -12.67
C GLY A 241 11.66 10.62 -12.29
N ILE A 242 11.74 10.00 -11.11
CA ILE A 242 12.95 9.29 -10.67
C ILE A 242 13.31 8.09 -11.56
N THR A 243 12.34 7.55 -12.31
CA THR A 243 12.55 6.38 -13.20
C THR A 243 12.82 6.72 -14.66
N ILE A 244 12.79 7.98 -15.05
CA ILE A 244 13.09 8.47 -16.41
C ILE A 244 14.50 9.04 -16.49
#